data_ef4af9c5a4c1953adf78f431780071ab
#
_entry.id   ef4af9c5a4c1953adf78f431780071ab
#
_cell.length_a   1.000
_cell.length_b   1.000
_cell.length_c   1.000
_cell.angle_alpha   90.00
_cell.angle_beta   90.00
_cell.angle_gamma   90.00
#
_symmetry.space_group_name_H-M   'P 1'
#
loop_
_entity.id
_entity.type
_entity.pdbx_description
1 polymer ?
#
loop_
_entity_poly.entity_id
_entity_poly.type
_entity_poly.pdbx_seq_one_letter_code
_entity_poly.pdbx_strand_id
1 'polypeptide(L)'
;MGPEVKLYKKLKAFTPQIIWNRIENLSIPGMPDLLGYNTSGTFFTVELKVTKGRKLRFSPHQIAWHVQHPKNSFILAEARGPRTANRFQMFRGSRIMELDACGLELRRSSEEPSELEACCLGLEACSLEFDSLGA
;
A
#
# COMPACT_ATOMS: atom_id res chain seq x y z
N MET A 1 4.04 -5.69 -18.83
CA MET A 1 3.93 -4.78 -17.69
C MET A 1 4.18 -5.53 -16.40
N GLY A 2 4.94 -4.94 -15.51
CA GLY A 2 5.22 -5.53 -14.20
C GLY A 2 3.97 -5.64 -13.34
N PRO A 3 3.99 -6.53 -12.32
CA PRO A 3 2.84 -6.76 -11.46
C PRO A 3 2.44 -5.52 -10.64
N GLU A 4 3.40 -4.70 -10.23
CA GLU A 4 3.11 -3.47 -9.50
C GLU A 4 2.36 -2.44 -10.35
N VAL A 5 2.64 -2.40 -11.65
CA VAL A 5 1.91 -1.50 -12.58
C VAL A 5 0.45 -1.93 -12.69
N LYS A 6 0.20 -3.23 -12.72
CA LYS A 6 -1.18 -3.76 -12.73
C LYS A 6 -1.91 -3.44 -11.44
N LEU A 7 -1.23 -3.58 -10.31
CA LEU A 7 -1.78 -3.22 -9.00
C LEU A 7 -2.11 -1.72 -8.93
N TYR A 8 -1.23 -0.88 -9.44
CA TYR A 8 -1.47 0.57 -9.51
C TYR A 8 -2.73 0.89 -10.30
N LYS A 9 -2.93 0.27 -11.46
CA LYS A 9 -4.13 0.48 -12.27
C LYS A 9 -5.41 0.10 -11.54
N LYS A 10 -5.38 -1.02 -10.81
CA LYS A 10 -6.51 -1.44 -9.97
C LYS A 10 -6.79 -0.42 -8.88
N LEU A 11 -5.74 0.02 -8.17
CA LEU A 11 -5.86 1.01 -7.11
C LEU A 11 -6.50 2.29 -7.63
N LYS A 12 -6.04 2.81 -8.76
CA LYS A 12 -6.61 4.01 -9.37
C LYS A 12 -8.09 3.84 -9.70
N ALA A 13 -8.48 2.69 -10.23
CA ALA A 13 -9.86 2.42 -10.60
C ALA A 13 -10.81 2.46 -9.40
N PHE A 14 -10.35 1.99 -8.23
CA PHE A 14 -11.16 1.97 -7.01
C PHE A 14 -11.08 3.25 -6.18
N THR A 15 -10.22 4.18 -6.55
CA THR A 15 -10.04 5.44 -5.80
C THR A 15 -10.11 6.65 -6.74
N PRO A 16 -11.25 6.86 -7.45
CA PRO A 16 -11.33 7.93 -8.44
C PRO A 16 -11.20 9.35 -7.85
N GLN A 17 -11.44 9.50 -6.55
CA GLN A 17 -11.37 10.77 -5.85
C GLN A 17 -9.95 11.12 -5.35
N ILE A 18 -9.01 10.16 -5.39
CA ILE A 18 -7.62 10.40 -5.02
C ILE A 18 -6.82 10.76 -6.26
N ILE A 19 -6.00 11.79 -6.15
CA ILE A 19 -5.05 12.16 -7.20
C ILE A 19 -3.77 11.37 -6.96
N TRP A 20 -3.38 10.58 -7.94
CA TRP A 20 -2.19 9.74 -7.86
C TRP A 20 -1.08 10.23 -8.78
N ASN A 21 0.14 10.22 -8.27
CA ASN A 21 1.34 10.41 -9.05
C ASN A 21 2.32 9.29 -8.75
N ARG A 22 2.91 8.72 -9.81
CA ARG A 22 4.00 7.77 -9.64
C ARG A 22 5.28 8.52 -9.31
N ILE A 23 5.97 8.03 -8.29
CA ILE A 23 7.28 8.59 -7.91
C ILE A 23 8.35 7.80 -8.65
N GLU A 24 9.02 8.47 -9.58
CA GLU A 24 10.13 7.89 -10.34
C GLU A 24 11.43 8.60 -9.97
N ASN A 25 11.77 8.55 -8.69
CA ASN A 25 12.96 9.21 -8.19
C ASN A 25 14.08 8.20 -7.96
N LEU A 26 15.05 8.19 -8.85
CA LEU A 26 16.21 7.29 -8.78
C LEU A 26 17.30 7.81 -7.86
N SER A 27 17.22 9.06 -7.42
CA SER A 27 18.27 9.68 -6.59
C SER A 27 18.03 9.53 -5.09
N ILE A 28 16.82 9.13 -4.67
CA ILE A 28 16.51 8.88 -3.26
C ILE A 28 16.13 7.41 -3.10
N PRO A 29 17.04 6.56 -2.56
CA PRO A 29 16.74 5.15 -2.36
C PRO A 29 15.59 4.96 -1.36
N GLY A 30 14.72 3.99 -1.63
CA GLY A 30 13.65 3.62 -0.72
C GLY A 30 12.39 4.45 -0.80
N MET A 31 12.33 5.44 -1.71
CA MET A 31 11.11 6.20 -1.93
C MET A 31 9.95 5.29 -2.31
N PRO A 32 8.74 5.52 -1.76
CA PRO A 32 7.56 4.76 -2.15
C PRO A 32 7.19 4.95 -3.62
N ASP A 33 6.39 4.02 -4.15
CA ASP A 33 6.00 4.03 -5.56
C ASP A 33 5.05 5.17 -5.93
N LEU A 34 4.16 5.54 -5.01
CA LEU A 34 3.06 6.44 -5.30
C LEU A 34 2.96 7.58 -4.28
N LEU A 35 2.61 8.75 -4.79
CA LEU A 35 2.14 9.87 -3.99
C LEU A 35 0.66 10.06 -4.25
N GLY A 36 -0.15 10.02 -3.19
CA GLY A 36 -1.57 10.27 -3.24
C GLY A 36 -1.93 11.61 -2.62
N TYR A 37 -3.01 12.19 -3.10
CA TYR A 37 -3.56 13.44 -2.58
C TYR A 37 -5.07 13.27 -2.44
N ASN A 38 -5.58 13.36 -1.23
CA ASN A 38 -7.00 13.10 -0.97
C ASN A 38 -7.86 14.36 -1.07
N THR A 39 -9.16 14.20 -0.93
CA THR A 39 -10.12 15.30 -1.02
C THR A 39 -9.98 16.31 0.13
N SER A 40 -9.37 15.92 1.24
CA SER A 40 -9.10 16.82 2.38
C SER A 40 -7.82 17.63 2.20
N GLY A 41 -7.08 17.42 1.13
CA GLY A 41 -5.83 18.13 0.86
C GLY A 41 -4.62 17.57 1.59
N THR A 42 -4.64 16.29 1.93
CA THR A 42 -3.52 15.61 2.60
C THR A 42 -2.76 14.73 1.62
N PHE A 43 -1.45 14.87 1.61
CA PHE A 43 -0.55 13.98 0.90
C PHE A 43 -0.23 12.74 1.72
N PHE A 44 -0.15 11.62 1.04
CA PHE A 44 0.31 10.36 1.62
C PHE A 44 1.03 9.54 0.56
N THR A 45 1.77 8.53 0.99
CA THR A 45 2.52 7.66 0.08
C THR A 45 2.04 6.23 0.19
N VAL A 46 2.19 5.49 -0.92
CA VAL A 46 1.88 4.06 -0.95
C VAL A 46 3.00 3.30 -1.63
N GLU A 47 3.54 2.33 -0.93
CA GLU A 47 4.46 1.34 -1.48
C GLU A 47 3.66 0.14 -1.98
N LEU A 48 3.88 -0.26 -3.22
CA LEU A 48 3.19 -1.40 -3.82
C LEU A 48 4.05 -2.65 -3.73
N LYS A 49 3.47 -3.74 -3.24
CA LYS A 49 4.14 -5.04 -3.18
C LYS A 49 3.22 -6.11 -3.75
N VAL A 50 3.80 -6.96 -4.59
CA VAL A 50 3.10 -8.14 -5.12
C VAL A 50 3.94 -9.37 -4.78
N THR A 51 3.29 -10.39 -4.24
CA THR A 51 3.95 -11.63 -3.86
C THR A 51 3.11 -12.83 -4.27
N LYS A 52 3.76 -13.97 -4.48
CA LYS A 52 3.08 -15.25 -4.75
C LYS A 52 2.79 -16.03 -3.47
N GLY A 53 3.35 -15.62 -2.36
CA GLY A 53 3.16 -16.26 -1.07
C GLY A 53 2.80 -15.23 -0.03
N ARG A 54 3.35 -15.41 1.16
CA ARG A 54 3.09 -14.49 2.28
C ARG A 54 4.28 -13.59 2.61
N LYS A 55 5.46 -13.90 2.08
CA LYS A 55 6.68 -13.15 2.39
C LYS A 55 6.76 -11.92 1.51
N LEU A 56 6.90 -10.76 2.14
CA LEU A 56 7.18 -9.50 1.46
C LEU A 56 8.68 -9.20 1.56
N ARG A 57 9.23 -8.64 0.49
CA ARG A 57 10.65 -8.27 0.44
C ARG A 57 10.77 -6.76 0.39
N PHE A 58 11.43 -6.21 1.39
CA PHE A 58 11.75 -4.79 1.44
C PHE A 58 13.27 -4.62 1.42
N SER A 59 13.75 -3.65 0.65
CA SER A 59 15.15 -3.28 0.71
C SER A 59 15.45 -2.56 2.03
N PRO A 60 16.72 -2.55 2.50
CA PRO A 60 17.07 -1.76 3.68
C PRO A 60 16.71 -0.28 3.54
N HIS A 61 16.79 0.27 2.34
CA HIS A 61 16.40 1.66 2.06
C HIS A 61 14.90 1.89 2.22
N GLN A 62 14.08 0.94 1.76
CA GLN A 62 12.62 1.02 1.93
C GLN A 62 12.24 0.97 3.41
N ILE A 63 12.89 0.09 4.18
CA ILE A 63 12.65 0.00 5.62
C ILE A 63 13.04 1.32 6.29
N ALA A 64 14.23 1.84 6.01
CA ALA A 64 14.71 3.09 6.60
C ALA A 64 13.79 4.26 6.27
N TRP A 65 13.36 4.35 5.01
CA TRP A 65 12.47 5.43 4.59
C TRP A 65 11.15 5.41 5.38
N HIS A 66 10.52 4.24 5.50
CA HIS A 66 9.23 4.11 6.20
C HIS A 66 9.38 4.32 7.72
N VAL A 67 10.49 3.89 8.31
CA VAL A 67 10.76 4.15 9.73
C VAL A 67 10.90 5.64 9.99
N GLN A 68 11.50 6.38 9.05
CA GLN A 68 11.66 7.83 9.15
C GLN A 68 10.38 8.61 8.83
N HIS A 69 9.41 7.97 8.16
CA HIS A 69 8.15 8.58 7.74
C HIS A 69 6.96 7.79 8.26
N PRO A 70 6.74 7.77 9.60
CA PRO A 70 5.71 6.91 10.20
C PRO A 70 4.29 7.38 9.96
N LYS A 71 4.11 8.65 9.54
CA LYS A 71 2.79 9.23 9.28
C LYS A 71 2.52 9.34 7.79
N ASN A 72 1.26 9.13 7.40
CA ASN A 72 0.80 9.29 6.03
C ASN A 72 1.60 8.43 5.04
N SER A 73 2.04 7.25 5.47
CA SER A 73 2.70 6.28 4.61
C SER A 73 2.01 4.92 4.75
N PHE A 74 1.80 4.26 3.61
CA PHE A 74 1.06 3.00 3.53
C PHE A 74 1.78 2.01 2.64
N ILE A 75 1.50 0.73 2.88
CA ILE A 75 1.97 -0.38 2.06
C ILE A 75 0.75 -1.17 1.61
N LEU A 76 0.57 -1.29 0.30
CA LEU A 76 -0.48 -2.11 -0.28
C LEU A 76 0.16 -3.36 -0.86
N ALA A 77 -0.27 -4.51 -0.36
CA ALA A 77 0.23 -5.81 -0.79
C ALA A 77 -0.84 -6.60 -1.51
N GLU A 78 -0.46 -7.18 -2.65
CA GLU A 78 -1.27 -8.15 -3.38
C GLU A 78 -0.60 -9.51 -3.29
N ALA A 79 -1.29 -10.49 -2.69
CA ALA A 79 -0.84 -11.88 -2.67
C ALA A 79 -1.58 -12.64 -3.76
N ARG A 80 -0.82 -13.16 -4.73
CA ARG A 80 -1.35 -13.93 -5.86
C ARG A 80 -1.31 -15.41 -5.56
N GLY A 81 -2.47 -16.06 -5.59
CA GLY A 81 -2.57 -17.50 -5.45
C GLY A 81 -2.81 -18.19 -6.78
N PRO A 82 -2.39 -19.46 -6.93
CA PRO A 82 -2.54 -20.18 -8.21
C PRO A 82 -3.98 -20.62 -8.51
N ARG A 83 -4.85 -20.67 -7.52
CA ARG A 83 -6.22 -21.20 -7.66
C ARG A 83 -7.30 -20.38 -6.97
N THR A 84 -6.92 -19.29 -6.32
CA THR A 84 -7.83 -18.43 -5.56
C THR A 84 -7.72 -17.01 -6.08
N ALA A 85 -8.75 -16.22 -5.79
CA ALA A 85 -8.70 -14.79 -6.07
C ALA A 85 -7.50 -14.17 -5.36
N ASN A 86 -6.89 -13.17 -5.98
CA ASN A 86 -5.80 -12.42 -5.38
C ASN A 86 -6.28 -11.75 -4.10
N ARG A 87 -5.42 -11.71 -3.10
CA ARG A 87 -5.70 -11.07 -1.82
C ARG A 87 -4.99 -9.74 -1.73
N PHE A 88 -5.68 -8.77 -1.19
CA PHE A 88 -5.18 -7.42 -1.02
C PHE A 88 -5.20 -7.05 0.46
N GLN A 89 -4.08 -6.56 0.96
CA GLN A 89 -3.98 -6.09 2.34
C GLN A 89 -3.25 -4.76 2.36
N MET A 90 -3.75 -3.85 3.18
CA MET A 90 -3.13 -2.55 3.35
C MET A 90 -2.63 -2.40 4.77
N PHE A 91 -1.43 -1.85 4.89
CA PHE A 91 -0.78 -1.62 6.17
C PHE A 91 -0.30 -0.18 6.27
N ARG A 92 -0.23 0.33 7.48
CA ARG A 92 0.48 1.58 7.73
C ARG A 92 1.98 1.34 7.52
N GLY A 93 2.66 2.31 6.92
CA GLY A 93 4.09 2.18 6.65
C GLY A 93 4.94 1.99 7.89
N SER A 94 4.46 2.46 9.05
CA SER A 94 5.11 2.25 10.34
C SER A 94 5.25 0.78 10.74
N ARG A 95 4.46 -0.11 10.12
CA ARG A 95 4.52 -1.55 10.40
C ARG A 95 5.52 -2.30 9.51
N ILE A 96 6.35 -1.59 8.76
CA ILE A 96 7.23 -2.21 7.77
C ILE A 96 8.20 -3.24 8.37
N MET A 97 8.73 -2.98 9.55
CA MET A 97 9.66 -3.94 10.19
C MET A 97 8.97 -5.24 10.57
N GLU A 98 7.74 -5.15 11.06
CA GLU A 98 6.91 -6.31 11.36
C GLU A 98 6.58 -7.10 10.08
N LEU A 99 6.21 -6.39 9.02
CA LEU A 99 5.89 -7.02 7.74
C LEU A 99 7.11 -7.71 7.12
N ASP A 100 8.29 -7.09 7.23
CA ASP A 100 9.53 -7.67 6.74
C ASP A 100 9.90 -8.94 7.51
N ALA A 101 9.70 -8.94 8.82
CA ALA A 101 10.02 -10.07 9.68
C ALA A 101 9.01 -11.22 9.57
N CYS A 102 7.71 -10.91 9.54
CA CYS A 102 6.63 -11.89 9.69
C CYS A 102 5.89 -12.19 8.39
N GLY A 103 5.93 -11.27 7.41
CA GLY A 103 5.16 -11.39 6.18
C GLY A 103 3.67 -11.17 6.39
N LEU A 104 2.89 -11.56 5.39
CA LEU A 104 1.44 -11.42 5.42
C LEU A 104 0.79 -12.53 6.25
N GLU A 105 -0.24 -12.17 6.99
CA GLU A 105 -1.14 -13.16 7.57
C GLU A 105 -2.05 -13.71 6.47
N LEU A 106 -1.92 -15.00 6.20
CA LEU A 106 -2.84 -15.67 5.29
C LEU A 106 -4.12 -16.00 6.05
N ARG A 107 -5.05 -15.06 6.04
CA ARG A 107 -6.41 -15.40 6.40
C ARG A 107 -6.97 -16.30 5.32
N ARG A 108 -7.60 -17.42 5.71
CA ARG A 108 -8.37 -18.22 4.75
C ARG A 108 -9.38 -17.29 4.08
N SER A 109 -9.46 -17.37 2.76
CA SER A 109 -10.35 -16.56 1.98
C SER A 109 -11.79 -16.64 2.48
N SER A 110 -12.26 -15.61 3.07
CA SER A 110 -13.65 -15.28 2.88
C SER A 110 -13.75 -14.88 1.41
N GLU A 111 -14.66 -15.47 0.72
CA GLU A 111 -14.94 -15.20 -0.70
C GLU A 111 -15.52 -13.81 -0.92
N GLU A 112 -14.97 -12.81 -0.25
CA GLU A 112 -15.49 -11.47 -0.40
C GLU A 112 -14.89 -10.80 -1.62
N PRO A 113 -15.71 -10.41 -2.59
CA PRO A 113 -15.26 -9.97 -3.90
C PRO A 113 -14.61 -8.59 -3.92
N SER A 114 -14.24 -8.03 -2.77
CA SER A 114 -13.82 -6.64 -2.69
C SER A 114 -12.73 -6.34 -1.68
N GLU A 115 -11.78 -7.26 -1.48
CA GLU A 115 -10.62 -6.98 -0.61
C GLU A 115 -9.89 -5.71 -1.05
N LEU A 116 -9.72 -5.52 -2.36
CA LEU A 116 -9.08 -4.31 -2.87
C LEU A 116 -9.95 -3.08 -2.62
N GLU A 117 -11.26 -3.17 -2.83
CA GLU A 117 -12.17 -2.07 -2.54
C GLU A 117 -12.14 -1.71 -1.05
N ALA A 118 -12.18 -2.72 -0.17
CA ALA A 118 -12.06 -2.50 1.27
C ALA A 118 -10.72 -1.85 1.64
N CYS A 119 -9.62 -2.28 1.03
CA CYS A 119 -8.31 -1.66 1.21
C CYS A 119 -8.32 -0.20 0.75
N CYS A 120 -8.95 0.10 -0.38
CA CYS A 120 -9.03 1.46 -0.90
C CYS A 120 -9.88 2.36 0.02
N LEU A 121 -10.99 1.85 0.52
CA LEU A 121 -11.81 2.58 1.50
C LEU A 121 -11.06 2.79 2.80
N GLY A 122 -10.33 1.77 3.26
CA GLY A 122 -9.47 1.87 4.43
C GLY A 122 -8.36 2.90 4.25
N LEU A 123 -7.75 2.95 3.08
CA LEU A 123 -6.74 3.95 2.73
C LEU A 123 -7.31 5.36 2.82
N GLU A 124 -8.48 5.60 2.27
CA GLU A 124 -9.16 6.89 2.37
C GLU A 124 -9.48 7.26 3.81
N ALA A 125 -10.06 6.32 4.55
CA ALA A 125 -10.40 6.54 5.95
C ALA A 125 -9.15 6.86 6.77
N CYS A 126 -8.06 6.12 6.60
CA CYS A 126 -6.81 6.39 7.30
C CYS A 126 -6.22 7.74 6.92
N SER A 127 -6.24 8.12 5.66
CA SER A 127 -5.73 9.42 5.22
C SER A 127 -6.56 10.58 5.76
N LEU A 128 -7.87 10.40 5.88
CA LEU A 128 -8.76 11.39 6.49
C LEU A 128 -8.58 11.49 8.01
N GLU A 129 -8.35 10.36 8.68
CA GLU A 129 -8.05 10.35 10.12
C GLU A 129 -6.81 11.17 10.45
N PHE A 130 -5.78 11.10 9.62
CA PHE A 130 -4.55 11.87 9.83
C PHE A 130 -4.82 13.38 9.74
N ASP A 131 -5.72 13.81 8.89
CA ASP A 131 -6.13 15.23 8.83
C ASP A 131 -6.76 15.68 10.12
N SER A 132 -7.62 14.89 10.73
CA SER A 132 -8.30 15.25 11.99
C SER A 132 -7.35 15.24 13.18
N LEU A 133 -6.27 14.47 13.14
CA LEU A 133 -5.28 14.37 14.22
C LEU A 133 -4.12 15.34 14.04
N GLY A 134 -3.90 15.84 12.84
CA GLY A 134 -2.77 16.70 12.50
C GLY A 134 -3.07 18.19 12.55
N ALA A 135 -4.29 18.53 12.92
CA ALA A 135 -4.68 19.93 13.03
C ALA A 135 -4.09 20.59 14.27
#